data_aa8c503cbae0b6b028b3de775faaf588
#
_entry.id   aa8c503cbae0b6b028b3de775faaf588
#
_cell.length_a   1.000
_cell.length_b   1.000
_cell.length_c   1.000
_cell.angle_alpha   90.00
_cell.angle_beta   90.00
_cell.angle_gamma   90.00
#
_symmetry.space_group_name_H-M   'P 1'
#
loop_
_entity.id
_entity.type
_entity.pdbx_description
1 polymer ?
#
loop_
_entity_poly.entity_id
_entity_poly.type
_entity_poly.pdbx_seq_one_letter_code
_entity_poly.pdbx_strand_id
1 'polypeptide(L)'
;MSEFVRTYNAQAHEITNAITAVVINAEAGLRLLRAQSPDLEVVRQALSSIANDGKRAGDIVVRTRALMNKVAAADGAADPCADNPAEWPL
;
A
#
# COMPACT_ATOMS: atom_id res chain seq x y z
N MET A 1 -3.26 6.94 24.68
CA MET A 1 -3.58 6.81 23.25
C MET A 1 -4.60 5.71 23.06
N SER A 2 -5.66 5.96 22.32
CA SER A 2 -6.68 4.94 22.09
C SER A 2 -6.13 3.82 21.22
N GLU A 3 -6.75 2.64 21.35
CA GLU A 3 -6.39 1.50 20.53
C GLU A 3 -6.56 1.78 19.05
N PHE A 4 -7.61 2.55 18.69
CA PHE A 4 -7.83 2.97 17.33
C PHE A 4 -6.63 3.75 16.79
N VAL A 5 -6.13 4.74 17.54
CA VAL A 5 -5.02 5.57 17.09
C VAL A 5 -3.76 4.73 16.92
N ARG A 6 -3.51 3.79 17.83
CA ARG A 6 -2.35 2.90 17.71
C ARG A 6 -2.44 2.01 16.47
N THR A 7 -3.61 1.46 16.22
CA THR A 7 -3.83 0.62 15.04
C THR A 7 -3.66 1.43 13.77
N TYR A 8 -4.24 2.62 13.73
CA TYR A 8 -4.10 3.52 12.59
C TYR A 8 -2.64 3.85 12.31
N ASN A 9 -1.89 4.22 13.36
CA ASN A 9 -0.48 4.56 13.20
C ASN A 9 0.34 3.37 12.72
N ALA A 10 0.09 2.19 13.26
CA ALA A 10 0.79 0.98 12.82
C ALA A 10 0.52 0.70 11.34
N GLN A 11 -0.73 0.83 10.91
CA GLN A 11 -1.10 0.62 9.51
C GLN A 11 -0.49 1.69 8.60
N ALA A 12 -0.45 2.94 9.05
CA ALA A 12 0.18 4.02 8.30
C ALA A 12 1.67 3.74 8.10
N HIS A 13 2.36 3.25 9.13
CA HIS A 13 3.76 2.87 9.01
C HIS A 13 3.95 1.71 8.04
N GLU A 14 3.09 0.72 8.07
CA GLU A 14 3.18 -0.41 7.14
C GLU A 14 2.98 0.04 5.70
N ILE A 15 2.04 0.95 5.45
CA ILE A 15 1.80 1.49 4.12
C ILE A 15 3.04 2.25 3.64
N THR A 16 3.61 3.10 4.49
CA THR A 16 4.81 3.85 4.17
C THR A 16 5.96 2.92 3.84
N ASN A 17 6.14 1.87 4.63
CA ASN A 17 7.20 0.89 4.40
C ASN A 17 7.00 0.16 3.08
N ALA A 18 5.77 -0.22 2.76
CA ALA A 18 5.47 -0.90 1.50
C ALA A 18 5.73 0.01 0.30
N ILE A 19 5.32 1.27 0.37
CA ILE A 19 5.55 2.24 -0.70
C ILE A 19 7.04 2.49 -0.87
N THR A 20 7.77 2.65 0.22
CA THR A 20 9.22 2.83 0.17
C THR A 20 9.90 1.65 -0.51
N ALA A 21 9.48 0.44 -0.18
CA ALA A 21 10.03 -0.76 -0.82
C ALA A 21 9.73 -0.77 -2.32
N VAL A 22 8.53 -0.36 -2.72
CA VAL A 22 8.17 -0.26 -4.14
C VAL A 22 9.11 0.71 -4.86
N VAL A 23 9.34 1.89 -4.30
CA VAL A 23 10.21 2.89 -4.92
C VAL A 23 11.64 2.38 -5.02
N ILE A 24 12.18 1.80 -3.95
CA ILE A 24 13.55 1.28 -3.94
C ILE A 24 13.72 0.18 -4.99
N ASN A 25 12.77 -0.73 -5.08
CA ASN A 25 12.84 -1.81 -6.06
C ASN A 25 12.69 -1.30 -7.48
N ALA A 26 11.83 -0.30 -7.70
CA ALA A 26 11.67 0.32 -9.02
C ALA A 26 12.96 0.99 -9.46
N GLU A 27 13.61 1.75 -8.57
CA GLU A 27 14.89 2.41 -8.88
C GLU A 27 15.99 1.39 -9.15
N ALA A 28 16.03 0.31 -8.39
CA ALA A 28 16.98 -0.76 -8.61
C ALA A 28 16.77 -1.41 -9.97
N GLY A 29 15.51 -1.68 -10.32
CA GLY A 29 15.16 -2.24 -11.63
C GLY A 29 15.61 -1.34 -12.79
N LEU A 30 15.38 -0.04 -12.64
CA LEU A 30 15.80 0.92 -13.65
C LEU A 30 17.32 0.94 -13.84
N ARG A 31 18.07 0.87 -12.74
CA ARG A 31 19.53 0.81 -12.81
C ARG A 31 20.01 -0.46 -13.48
N LEU A 32 19.38 -1.59 -13.18
CA LEU A 32 19.72 -2.86 -13.79
C LEU A 32 19.50 -2.84 -15.29
N LEU A 33 18.41 -2.20 -15.74
CA LEU A 33 18.09 -2.12 -17.16
C LEU A 33 19.03 -1.19 -17.93
N ARG A 34 19.75 -0.30 -17.23
CA ARG A 34 20.74 0.58 -17.88
C ARG A 34 22.07 -0.13 -18.16
N ALA A 35 22.28 -1.30 -17.60
CA ALA A 35 23.50 -2.06 -17.86
C ALA A 35 23.53 -2.56 -19.30
N GLN A 36 24.72 -2.77 -19.83
CA GLN A 36 24.88 -3.29 -21.20
C GLN A 36 24.26 -4.66 -21.39
N SER A 37 24.34 -5.50 -20.34
CA SER A 37 23.74 -6.83 -20.36
C SER A 37 22.95 -7.00 -19.07
N PRO A 38 21.71 -6.47 -19.03
CA PRO A 38 20.94 -6.55 -17.80
C PRO A 38 20.59 -7.99 -17.45
N ASP A 39 20.65 -8.30 -16.16
CA ASP A 39 20.20 -9.59 -15.64
C ASP A 39 18.67 -9.53 -15.52
N LEU A 40 17.98 -10.08 -16.50
CA LEU A 40 16.53 -10.03 -16.55
C LEU A 40 15.87 -10.79 -15.42
N GLU A 41 16.53 -11.81 -14.88
CA GLU A 41 15.98 -12.53 -13.73
C GLU A 41 15.94 -11.64 -12.49
N VAL A 42 16.99 -10.86 -12.28
CA VAL A 42 17.02 -9.92 -11.15
C VAL A 42 15.98 -8.82 -11.35
N VAL A 43 15.82 -8.34 -12.57
CA VAL A 43 14.77 -7.36 -12.90
C VAL A 43 13.39 -7.95 -12.64
N ARG A 44 13.16 -9.20 -13.05
CA ARG A 44 11.89 -9.87 -12.79
C ARG A 44 11.61 -9.97 -11.30
N GLN A 45 12.62 -10.31 -10.51
CA GLN A 45 12.48 -10.38 -9.06
C GLN A 45 12.10 -9.02 -8.47
N ALA A 46 12.73 -7.95 -8.95
CA ALA A 46 12.40 -6.61 -8.49
C ALA A 46 10.95 -6.26 -8.82
N LEU A 47 10.49 -6.58 -10.01
CA LEU A 47 9.11 -6.33 -10.41
C LEU A 47 8.11 -7.15 -9.60
N SER A 48 8.45 -8.40 -9.30
CA SER A 48 7.61 -9.25 -8.45
C SER A 48 7.48 -8.68 -7.04
N SER A 49 8.59 -8.18 -6.49
CA SER A 49 8.58 -7.53 -5.18
C SER A 49 7.70 -6.29 -5.19
N ILE A 50 7.79 -5.48 -6.25
CA ILE A 50 6.95 -4.28 -6.42
C ILE A 50 5.47 -4.68 -6.41
N ALA A 51 5.11 -5.69 -7.19
CA ALA A 51 3.73 -6.14 -7.27
C ALA A 51 3.21 -6.62 -5.91
N ASN A 52 4.03 -7.40 -5.20
CA ASN A 52 3.64 -7.92 -3.89
C ASN A 52 3.50 -6.82 -2.85
N ASP A 53 4.44 -5.88 -2.81
CA ASP A 53 4.40 -4.76 -1.88
C ASP A 53 3.23 -3.84 -2.19
N GLY A 54 2.94 -3.62 -3.46
CA GLY A 54 1.79 -2.83 -3.89
C GLY A 54 0.48 -3.45 -3.44
N LYS A 55 0.34 -4.76 -3.60
CA LYS A 55 -0.85 -5.49 -3.14
C LYS A 55 -1.01 -5.39 -1.62
N ARG A 56 0.10 -5.54 -0.90
CA ARG A 56 0.08 -5.41 0.55
C ARG A 56 -0.36 -4.02 0.99
N ALA A 57 0.19 -2.98 0.36
CA ALA A 57 -0.22 -1.61 0.66
C ALA A 57 -1.71 -1.41 0.38
N GLY A 58 -2.21 -1.91 -0.73
CA GLY A 58 -3.62 -1.83 -1.08
C GLY A 58 -4.51 -2.51 -0.05
N ASP A 59 -4.14 -3.70 0.39
CA ASP A 59 -4.89 -4.43 1.41
C ASP A 59 -4.93 -3.66 2.73
N ILE A 60 -3.82 -3.04 3.11
CA ILE A 60 -3.76 -2.24 4.34
C ILE A 60 -4.67 -1.02 4.22
N VAL A 61 -4.67 -0.36 3.07
CA VAL A 61 -5.55 0.78 2.82
C VAL A 61 -7.01 0.38 2.98
N VAL A 62 -7.40 -0.75 2.40
CA VAL A 62 -8.77 -1.25 2.49
C VAL A 62 -9.15 -1.52 3.96
N ARG A 63 -8.27 -2.17 4.71
CA ARG A 63 -8.54 -2.46 6.13
C ARG A 63 -8.61 -1.20 6.97
N THR A 64 -7.72 -0.24 6.73
CA THR A 64 -7.72 1.03 7.45
C THR A 64 -9.01 1.80 7.19
N ARG A 65 -9.45 1.79 5.95
CA ARG A 65 -10.69 2.44 5.56
C ARG A 65 -11.90 1.79 6.22
N ALA A 66 -11.94 0.47 6.26
CA ALA A 66 -13.01 -0.25 6.95
C ALA A 66 -13.04 0.11 8.44
N LEU A 67 -11.86 0.23 9.06
CA LEU A 67 -11.75 0.62 10.46
C LEU A 67 -12.28 2.04 10.67
N MET A 68 -11.92 2.98 9.81
CA MET A 68 -12.39 4.37 9.89
C MET A 68 -13.90 4.46 9.71
N ASN A 69 -14.45 3.71 8.78
CA ASN A 69 -15.89 3.67 8.57
C ASN A 69 -16.63 3.10 9.78
N LYS A 70 -16.05 2.09 10.41
CA LYS A 70 -16.61 1.49 11.61
C LYS A 70 -16.63 2.49 12.77
N VAL A 71 -15.57 3.25 12.94
CA VAL A 71 -15.48 4.28 13.98
C VAL A 71 -16.49 5.41 13.70
N ALA A 72 -16.60 5.85 12.46
CA ALA A 72 -17.55 6.88 12.08
C ALA A 72 -18.98 6.42 12.33
N ALA A 73 -19.31 5.17 12.02
CA ALA A 73 -20.63 4.60 12.28
C ALA A 73 -20.93 4.54 13.78
N ALA A 74 -19.93 4.19 14.60
CA ALA A 74 -20.07 4.15 16.04
C ALA A 74 -20.35 5.53 16.63
N ASP A 75 -19.79 6.58 16.02
CA ASP A 75 -20.03 7.97 16.42
C ASP A 75 -21.33 8.54 15.85
N GLY A 76 -22.05 7.76 15.07
CA GLY A 76 -23.27 8.22 14.42
C GLY A 76 -23.02 9.14 13.23
N ALA A 77 -21.77 9.30 12.82
CA ALA A 77 -21.42 10.10 11.67
C ALA A 77 -21.34 9.22 10.44
N ALA A 78 -22.21 9.46 9.48
CA ALA A 78 -22.12 8.78 8.21
C ALA A 78 -20.97 9.40 7.41
N ASP A 79 -20.09 8.58 6.89
CA ASP A 79 -19.06 9.06 6.00
C ASP A 79 -19.69 9.21 4.60
N PRO A 80 -19.88 10.45 4.12
CA PRO A 80 -20.48 10.67 2.82
C PRO A 80 -19.57 10.19 1.68
N CYS A 81 -18.33 9.95 2.01
CA CYS A 81 -17.35 9.40 1.07
C CYS A 81 -17.15 7.92 1.29
N ALA A 82 -18.14 7.24 1.89
CA ALA A 82 -18.08 5.79 2.03
C ALA A 82 -17.82 5.20 0.66
N ASP A 83 -16.57 5.01 0.36
CA ASP A 83 -16.16 4.63 -0.97
C ASP A 83 -16.55 3.21 -1.26
N ASN A 84 -17.19 3.06 -2.36
CA ASN A 84 -17.38 1.76 -2.95
C ASN A 84 -16.06 1.37 -3.63
N PRO A 85 -15.36 0.33 -3.14
CA PRO A 85 -14.12 -0.09 -3.77
C PRO A 85 -14.24 -0.35 -5.27
N ALA A 86 -15.45 -0.67 -5.74
CA ALA A 86 -15.71 -0.91 -7.15
C ALA A 86 -15.59 0.36 -8.00
N GLU A 87 -15.64 1.53 -7.37
CA GLU A 87 -15.53 2.81 -8.07
C GLU A 87 -14.08 3.28 -8.21
N TRP A 88 -13.15 2.58 -7.61
CA TRP A 88 -11.76 2.97 -7.72
C TRP A 88 -11.20 2.59 -9.07
N PRO A 89 -10.47 3.51 -9.69
CA PRO A 89 -9.86 3.23 -10.99
C PRO A 89 -8.69 2.27 -10.78
N LEU A 90 -8.94 1.06 -11.03
CA LEU A 90 -7.89 0.04 -11.11
C LEU A 90 -8.46 -1.15 -11.79
#